data_2a7d84d1bc0d7eddc14ec1bff16a1a1b
#
_entry.id   2a7d84d1bc0d7eddc14ec1bff16a1a1b
#
_cell.length_a   1.000
_cell.length_b   1.000
_cell.length_c   1.000
_cell.angle_alpha   90.00
_cell.angle_beta   90.00
_cell.angle_gamma   90.00
#
_symmetry.space_group_name_H-M   'P 1'
#
loop_
_entity.id
_entity.type
_entity.pdbx_description
1 polymer ?
#
loop_
_entity_poly.entity_id
_entity_poly.type
_entity_poly.pdbx_seq_one_letter_code
_entity_poly.pdbx_strand_id
1 'polypeptide(L)'
;MSTFTLDKVHSGIGFQVKHMMVSKAKGEFKNFDVSVEGDIDNLEGLKINVTIDAASISTNNDDRDGHLRSADFFDVENYQTIKIEGQSIKKVSDGEYELTALVTIKDVTNTEKFTVEFSGVSKNPMDGSTVTGFDVEGKINRENYGLTWNAALETGGFLVGKEVKLSANFEFVVA
;
A
#
# COMPACT_ATOMS: atom_id res chain seq x y z
N MET A 1 -3.96 -8.77 -24.69
CA MET A 1 -3.91 -8.67 -23.23
C MET A 1 -2.49 -8.88 -22.76
N SER A 2 -2.01 -8.03 -21.87
CA SER A 2 -0.66 -8.13 -21.33
C SER A 2 -0.64 -9.07 -20.12
N THR A 3 0.50 -9.71 -19.91
CA THR A 3 0.77 -10.46 -18.67
C THR A 3 1.72 -9.64 -17.82
N PHE A 4 1.35 -9.43 -16.56
CA PHE A 4 2.14 -8.66 -15.60
C PHE A 4 2.70 -9.59 -14.53
N THR A 5 4.01 -9.64 -14.43
CA THR A 5 4.69 -10.43 -13.39
C THR A 5 5.41 -9.48 -12.44
N LEU A 6 5.01 -9.51 -11.17
CA LEU A 6 5.60 -8.64 -10.15
C LEU A 6 7.05 -8.99 -9.89
N ASP A 7 7.92 -7.98 -9.94
CA ASP A 7 9.30 -8.08 -9.48
C ASP A 7 9.35 -7.65 -8.01
N LYS A 8 9.37 -8.61 -7.11
CA LYS A 8 9.34 -8.36 -5.67
C LYS A 8 10.61 -7.67 -5.15
N VAL A 9 11.74 -7.88 -5.83
CA VAL A 9 13.01 -7.26 -5.43
C VAL A 9 12.97 -5.75 -5.62
N HIS A 10 12.28 -5.29 -6.67
CA HIS A 10 12.16 -3.86 -6.99
C HIS A 10 10.79 -3.29 -6.64
N SER A 11 10.06 -3.96 -5.74
CA SER A 11 8.73 -3.52 -5.33
C SER A 11 8.64 -3.42 -3.82
N GLY A 12 7.84 -2.49 -3.32
CA GLY A 12 7.65 -2.30 -1.89
C GLY A 12 6.36 -1.59 -1.54
N ILE A 13 5.86 -1.86 -0.35
CA ILE A 13 4.71 -1.18 0.24
C ILE A 13 5.13 -0.65 1.60
N GLY A 14 5.06 0.67 1.76
CA GLY A 14 5.46 1.36 2.98
C GLY A 14 4.40 2.30 3.50
N PHE A 15 4.58 2.71 4.73
CA PHE A 15 3.70 3.68 5.38
C PHE A 15 4.47 4.55 6.35
N GLN A 16 3.89 5.70 6.69
CA GLN A 16 4.39 6.53 7.78
C GLN A 16 3.23 7.18 8.53
N VAL A 17 3.44 7.39 9.82
CA VAL A 17 2.46 7.98 10.71
C VAL A 17 3.19 8.87 11.71
N LYS A 18 2.55 9.96 12.15
CA LYS A 18 3.15 10.83 13.17
C LYS A 18 3.29 10.11 14.51
N HIS A 19 4.43 10.33 15.16
CA HIS A 19 4.74 9.80 16.47
C HIS A 19 5.02 10.97 17.42
N MET A 20 4.31 11.01 18.55
CA MET A 20 4.42 12.05 19.58
C MET A 20 4.30 13.48 19.03
N MET A 21 3.61 13.68 17.91
CA MET A 21 3.40 14.97 17.24
C MET A 21 4.69 15.62 16.68
N VAL A 22 5.86 15.04 16.89
CA VAL A 22 7.16 15.66 16.54
C VAL A 22 7.98 14.89 15.53
N SER A 23 7.69 13.61 15.33
CA SER A 23 8.43 12.76 14.40
C SER A 23 7.49 11.86 13.63
N LYS A 24 8.06 11.01 12.77
CA LYS A 24 7.30 10.05 11.98
C LYS A 24 7.82 8.65 12.23
N ALA A 25 6.92 7.71 12.49
CA ALA A 25 7.23 6.29 12.48
C ALA A 25 7.01 5.78 11.06
N LYS A 26 7.98 5.05 10.54
CA LYS A 26 7.93 4.47 9.19
C LYS A 26 7.95 2.96 9.29
N GLY A 27 7.22 2.32 8.40
CA GLY A 27 7.21 0.88 8.32
C GLY A 27 6.92 0.39 6.91
N GLU A 28 7.00 -0.92 6.78
CA GLU A 28 6.72 -1.60 5.53
C GLU A 28 6.03 -2.93 5.78
N PHE A 29 5.41 -3.47 4.73
CA PHE A 29 4.93 -4.85 4.71
C PHE A 29 5.83 -5.64 3.77
N LYS A 30 6.50 -6.65 4.30
CA LYS A 30 7.52 -7.41 3.55
C LYS A 30 6.94 -8.45 2.62
N ASN A 31 5.73 -8.95 2.89
CA ASN A 31 5.06 -9.96 2.09
C ASN A 31 3.74 -9.43 1.54
N PHE A 32 3.64 -9.40 0.23
CA PHE A 32 2.44 -8.98 -0.47
C PHE A 32 2.45 -9.56 -1.88
N ASP A 33 1.28 -9.60 -2.51
CA ASP A 33 1.11 -9.93 -3.92
C ASP A 33 0.27 -8.88 -4.62
N VAL A 34 0.57 -8.65 -5.88
CA VAL A 34 -0.18 -7.74 -6.74
C VAL A 34 -0.57 -8.49 -8.01
N SER A 35 -1.86 -8.50 -8.28
CA SER A 35 -2.42 -9.07 -9.51
C SER A 35 -2.91 -7.93 -10.39
N VAL A 36 -2.46 -7.91 -11.63
CA VAL A 36 -2.89 -6.92 -12.63
C VAL A 36 -3.38 -7.67 -13.86
N GLU A 37 -4.60 -7.36 -14.28
CA GLU A 37 -5.20 -7.90 -15.49
C GLU A 37 -5.58 -6.77 -16.43
N GLY A 38 -5.31 -6.93 -17.70
CA GLY A 38 -5.63 -5.95 -18.72
C GLY A 38 -4.49 -5.74 -19.69
N ASP A 39 -4.48 -4.57 -20.33
CA ASP A 39 -3.51 -4.25 -21.36
C ASP A 39 -2.68 -3.05 -20.94
N ILE A 40 -1.35 -3.15 -21.12
CA ILE A 40 -0.44 -2.05 -20.79
C ILE A 40 -0.73 -0.78 -21.61
N ASP A 41 -1.34 -0.93 -22.77
CA ASP A 41 -1.72 0.19 -23.62
C ASP A 41 -3.05 0.86 -23.19
N ASN A 42 -3.74 0.29 -22.21
CA ASN A 42 -5.01 0.82 -21.70
C ASN A 42 -5.04 0.74 -20.18
N LEU A 43 -4.37 1.68 -19.52
CA LEU A 43 -4.23 1.67 -18.05
C LEU A 43 -5.58 1.87 -17.34
N GLU A 44 -6.50 2.61 -17.93
CA GLU A 44 -7.82 2.83 -17.35
C GLU A 44 -8.69 1.56 -17.35
N GLY A 45 -8.32 0.56 -18.12
CA GLY A 45 -9.00 -0.74 -18.17
C GLY A 45 -8.37 -1.81 -17.27
N LEU A 46 -7.32 -1.49 -16.53
CA LEU A 46 -6.65 -2.47 -15.70
C LEU A 46 -7.48 -2.86 -14.47
N LYS A 47 -7.46 -4.16 -14.15
CA LYS A 47 -7.97 -4.68 -12.88
C LYS A 47 -6.81 -4.95 -11.96
N ILE A 48 -6.79 -4.30 -10.80
CA ILE A 48 -5.69 -4.36 -9.86
C ILE A 48 -6.20 -4.90 -8.54
N ASN A 49 -5.52 -5.92 -8.01
CA ASN A 49 -5.78 -6.47 -6.68
C ASN A 49 -4.46 -6.62 -5.94
N VAL A 50 -4.43 -6.12 -4.71
CA VAL A 50 -3.28 -6.24 -3.83
C VAL A 50 -3.70 -7.03 -2.60
N THR A 51 -2.90 -8.02 -2.23
CA THR A 51 -3.07 -8.79 -1.00
C THR A 51 -1.81 -8.64 -0.18
N ILE A 52 -1.94 -8.17 1.05
CA ILE A 52 -0.84 -7.92 1.96
C ILE A 52 -0.93 -8.88 3.14
N ASP A 53 0.17 -9.53 3.48
CA ASP A 53 0.28 -10.31 4.71
C ASP A 53 0.46 -9.33 5.88
N ALA A 54 -0.58 -9.19 6.71
CA ALA A 54 -0.57 -8.24 7.81
C ALA A 54 0.52 -8.55 8.84
N ALA A 55 0.87 -9.83 9.03
CA ALA A 55 1.93 -10.23 9.95
C ALA A 55 3.33 -9.83 9.47
N SER A 56 3.47 -9.50 8.19
CA SER A 56 4.76 -9.10 7.60
C SER A 56 5.14 -7.65 7.90
N ILE A 57 4.38 -6.94 8.70
CA ILE A 57 4.65 -5.56 9.08
C ILE A 57 6.00 -5.44 9.81
N SER A 58 6.79 -4.47 9.41
CA SER A 58 8.10 -4.21 10.00
C SER A 58 8.36 -2.71 10.13
N THR A 59 8.67 -2.27 11.33
CA THR A 59 9.07 -0.89 11.63
C THR A 59 10.51 -0.82 12.15
N ASN A 60 11.28 -1.90 11.97
CA ASN A 60 12.63 -2.08 12.50
C ASN A 60 12.71 -2.00 14.02
N ASN A 61 11.65 -2.42 14.70
CA ASN A 61 11.56 -2.47 16.15
C ASN A 61 10.64 -3.63 16.54
N ASP A 62 11.21 -4.69 17.09
CA ASP A 62 10.48 -5.93 17.37
C ASP A 62 9.33 -5.74 18.36
N ASP A 63 9.53 -4.92 19.39
CA ASP A 63 8.48 -4.66 20.38
C ASP A 63 7.30 -3.92 19.75
N ARG A 64 7.59 -2.91 18.95
CA ARG A 64 6.55 -2.16 18.24
C ARG A 64 5.84 -3.04 17.23
N ASP A 65 6.59 -3.85 16.49
CA ASP A 65 5.99 -4.76 15.49
C ASP A 65 5.09 -5.79 16.15
N GLY A 66 5.49 -6.32 17.30
CA GLY A 66 4.65 -7.22 18.10
C GLY A 66 3.36 -6.56 18.55
N HIS A 67 3.43 -5.31 18.97
CA HIS A 67 2.25 -4.54 19.37
C HIS A 67 1.32 -4.28 18.17
N LEU A 68 1.89 -3.97 16.99
CA LEU A 68 1.12 -3.76 15.77
C LEU A 68 0.39 -5.04 15.31
N ARG A 69 0.97 -6.22 15.55
CA ARG A 69 0.34 -7.49 15.24
C ARG A 69 -0.76 -7.88 16.23
N SER A 70 -0.79 -7.25 17.39
CA SER A 70 -1.72 -7.58 18.47
C SER A 70 -3.14 -7.09 18.19
N ALA A 71 -4.07 -7.48 19.07
CA ALA A 71 -5.47 -7.07 18.99
C ALA A 71 -5.67 -5.55 19.13
N ASP A 72 -4.68 -4.81 19.65
CA ASP A 72 -4.73 -3.35 19.70
C ASP A 72 -4.66 -2.70 18.32
N PHE A 73 -4.13 -3.41 17.31
CA PHE A 73 -3.97 -2.92 15.95
C PHE A 73 -4.50 -3.91 14.92
N PHE A 74 -3.63 -4.64 14.22
CA PHE A 74 -4.02 -5.47 13.09
C PHE A 74 -4.65 -6.81 13.47
N ASP A 75 -4.42 -7.28 14.69
CA ASP A 75 -4.98 -8.55 15.17
C ASP A 75 -4.76 -9.68 14.16
N VAL A 76 -3.49 -9.92 13.83
CA VAL A 76 -3.11 -10.80 12.71
C VAL A 76 -3.50 -12.25 12.91
N GLU A 77 -3.76 -12.69 14.14
CA GLU A 77 -4.24 -14.04 14.42
C GLU A 77 -5.65 -14.27 13.85
N ASN A 78 -6.50 -13.22 13.89
CA ASN A 78 -7.87 -13.28 13.39
C ASN A 78 -8.01 -12.69 11.98
N TYR A 79 -7.13 -11.77 11.59
CA TYR A 79 -7.19 -11.07 10.31
C TYR A 79 -5.81 -11.11 9.66
N GLN A 80 -5.58 -12.12 8.84
CA GLN A 80 -4.26 -12.41 8.28
C GLN A 80 -3.86 -11.51 7.12
N THR A 81 -4.84 -10.95 6.40
CA THR A 81 -4.57 -10.20 5.19
C THR A 81 -5.23 -8.84 5.17
N ILE A 82 -4.55 -7.89 4.50
CA ILE A 82 -5.11 -6.61 4.09
C ILE A 82 -5.34 -6.71 2.58
N LYS A 83 -6.50 -6.29 2.10
CA LYS A 83 -6.85 -6.36 0.68
C LYS A 83 -7.13 -4.99 0.11
N ILE A 84 -6.64 -4.76 -1.10
CA ILE A 84 -6.91 -3.56 -1.86
C ILE A 84 -7.43 -4.00 -3.23
N GLU A 85 -8.69 -3.66 -3.52
CA GLU A 85 -9.35 -4.02 -4.78
C GLU A 85 -9.63 -2.78 -5.60
N GLY A 86 -8.97 -2.64 -6.75
CA GLY A 86 -9.17 -1.51 -7.64
C GLY A 86 -10.59 -1.50 -8.21
N GLN A 87 -11.25 -0.34 -8.15
CA GLN A 87 -12.59 -0.15 -8.70
C GLN A 87 -12.56 0.65 -10.00
N SER A 88 -11.72 1.69 -10.06
CA SER A 88 -11.56 2.48 -11.27
C SER A 88 -10.20 3.15 -11.29
N ILE A 89 -9.67 3.34 -12.50
CA ILE A 89 -8.44 4.09 -12.74
C ILE A 89 -8.78 5.17 -13.75
N LYS A 90 -8.50 6.42 -13.44
CA LYS A 90 -8.78 7.56 -14.30
C LYS A 90 -7.52 8.37 -14.55
N LYS A 91 -7.26 8.71 -15.80
CA LYS A 91 -6.16 9.59 -16.17
C LYS A 91 -6.43 11.01 -15.69
N VAL A 92 -5.48 11.60 -15.00
CA VAL A 92 -5.52 12.99 -14.50
C VAL A 92 -4.68 13.88 -15.40
N SER A 93 -3.47 13.43 -15.75
CA SER A 93 -2.54 14.10 -16.64
C SER A 93 -1.59 13.08 -17.24
N ASP A 94 -0.65 13.51 -18.05
CA ASP A 94 0.33 12.59 -18.64
C ASP A 94 1.14 11.89 -17.55
N GLY A 95 1.04 10.54 -17.51
CA GLY A 95 1.72 9.71 -16.54
C GLY A 95 1.10 9.71 -15.14
N GLU A 96 0.02 10.44 -14.91
CA GLU A 96 -0.64 10.51 -13.61
C GLU A 96 -2.09 10.02 -13.67
N TYR A 97 -2.45 9.13 -12.75
CA TYR A 97 -3.76 8.50 -12.67
C TYR A 97 -4.30 8.55 -11.25
N GLU A 98 -5.62 8.51 -11.12
CA GLU A 98 -6.29 8.34 -9.84
C GLU A 98 -6.90 6.95 -9.78
N LEU A 99 -6.50 6.17 -8.79
CA LEU A 99 -7.05 4.86 -8.49
C LEU A 99 -8.06 4.99 -7.36
N THR A 100 -9.29 4.56 -7.61
CA THR A 100 -10.30 4.37 -6.57
C THR A 100 -10.35 2.89 -6.22
N ALA A 101 -10.19 2.56 -4.97
CA ALA A 101 -10.09 1.17 -4.53
C ALA A 101 -10.85 0.92 -3.23
N LEU A 102 -11.29 -0.32 -3.07
CA LEU A 102 -11.81 -0.81 -1.79
C LEU A 102 -10.63 -1.33 -0.97
N VAL A 103 -10.45 -0.78 0.21
CA VAL A 103 -9.41 -1.21 1.15
C VAL A 103 -10.08 -1.91 2.31
N THR A 104 -9.65 -3.16 2.57
CA THR A 104 -10.15 -3.97 3.67
C THR A 104 -9.03 -4.22 4.66
N ILE A 105 -9.19 -3.69 5.87
CA ILE A 105 -8.29 -3.90 6.99
C ILE A 105 -9.12 -4.48 8.12
N LYS A 106 -8.68 -5.61 8.67
CA LYS A 106 -9.47 -6.40 9.61
C LYS A 106 -10.79 -6.81 8.92
N ASP A 107 -11.92 -6.45 9.46
CA ASP A 107 -13.24 -6.73 8.87
C ASP A 107 -13.93 -5.48 8.34
N VAL A 108 -13.20 -4.39 8.19
CA VAL A 108 -13.75 -3.10 7.73
C VAL A 108 -13.26 -2.78 6.33
N THR A 109 -14.20 -2.48 5.44
CA THR A 109 -13.92 -2.10 4.06
C THR A 109 -14.39 -0.67 3.80
N ASN A 110 -13.49 0.15 3.29
CA ASN A 110 -13.79 1.54 2.89
C ASN A 110 -13.27 1.80 1.49
N THR A 111 -13.84 2.82 0.86
CA THR A 111 -13.37 3.29 -0.45
C THR A 111 -12.31 4.36 -0.23
N GLU A 112 -11.14 4.18 -0.87
CA GLU A 112 -10.02 5.10 -0.78
C GLU A 112 -9.54 5.50 -2.17
N LYS A 113 -8.88 6.65 -2.25
CA LYS A 113 -8.30 7.16 -3.50
C LYS A 113 -6.79 7.25 -3.39
N PHE A 114 -6.12 6.80 -4.44
CA PHE A 114 -4.66 6.80 -4.53
C PHE A 114 -4.23 7.53 -5.80
N THR A 115 -3.11 8.25 -5.69
CA THR A 115 -2.43 8.81 -6.85
C THR A 115 -1.47 7.77 -7.39
N VAL A 116 -1.53 7.50 -8.68
CA VAL A 116 -0.66 6.53 -9.36
C VAL A 116 0.16 7.27 -10.41
N GLU A 117 1.48 7.17 -10.32
CA GLU A 117 2.39 7.65 -11.36
C GLU A 117 2.87 6.45 -12.18
N PHE A 118 2.70 6.55 -13.48
CA PHE A 118 3.14 5.55 -14.45
C PHE A 118 4.43 6.02 -15.09
N SER A 119 5.50 5.25 -14.91
CA SER A 119 6.84 5.61 -15.37
C SER A 119 7.13 5.18 -16.81
N GLY A 120 6.12 4.64 -17.49
CA GLY A 120 6.29 4.16 -18.86
C GLY A 120 6.79 2.73 -18.92
N VAL A 121 7.27 2.37 -20.09
CA VAL A 121 7.75 1.02 -20.39
C VAL A 121 9.21 1.13 -20.82
N SER A 122 10.05 0.24 -20.30
CA SER A 122 11.46 0.21 -20.62
C SER A 122 11.90 -1.21 -20.93
N LYS A 123 13.02 -1.35 -21.62
CA LYS A 123 13.56 -2.66 -21.94
C LYS A 123 14.80 -2.91 -21.09
N ASN A 124 14.81 -4.03 -20.38
CA ASN A 124 15.95 -4.42 -19.56
C ASN A 124 17.10 -4.89 -20.47
N PRO A 125 18.26 -4.18 -20.45
CA PRO A 125 19.38 -4.55 -21.33
C PRO A 125 20.04 -5.87 -20.95
N MET A 126 19.81 -6.37 -19.75
CA MET A 126 20.44 -7.60 -19.26
C MET A 126 19.80 -8.87 -19.86
N ASP A 127 18.48 -8.87 -20.01
CA ASP A 127 17.75 -10.06 -20.47
C ASP A 127 16.75 -9.76 -21.61
N GLY A 128 16.61 -8.49 -22.01
CA GLY A 128 15.69 -8.08 -23.07
C GLY A 128 14.22 -8.03 -22.67
N SER A 129 13.90 -8.24 -21.40
CA SER A 129 12.51 -8.18 -20.93
C SER A 129 11.95 -6.75 -20.97
N THR A 130 10.65 -6.64 -21.15
CA THR A 130 9.94 -5.36 -21.05
C THR A 130 9.49 -5.17 -19.60
N VAL A 131 9.84 -4.02 -19.03
CA VAL A 131 9.49 -3.69 -17.64
C VAL A 131 8.69 -2.40 -17.58
N THR A 132 7.84 -2.30 -16.57
CA THR A 132 7.07 -1.10 -16.28
C THR A 132 7.03 -0.85 -14.79
N GLY A 133 6.81 0.39 -14.38
CA GLY A 133 6.78 0.77 -12.98
C GLY A 133 5.64 1.71 -12.66
N PHE A 134 5.12 1.56 -11.44
CA PHE A 134 4.06 2.39 -10.90
C PHE A 134 4.45 2.84 -9.49
N ASP A 135 4.30 4.13 -9.23
CA ASP A 135 4.40 4.68 -7.88
C ASP A 135 3.02 5.06 -7.39
N VAL A 136 2.66 4.59 -6.21
CA VAL A 136 1.32 4.78 -5.64
C VAL A 136 1.44 5.52 -4.32
N GLU A 137 0.63 6.55 -4.13
CA GLU A 137 0.57 7.29 -2.88
C GLU A 137 -0.87 7.52 -2.47
N GLY A 138 -1.11 7.51 -1.15
CA GLY A 138 -2.42 7.82 -0.61
C GLY A 138 -2.34 8.07 0.89
N LYS A 139 -3.45 8.54 1.44
CA LYS A 139 -3.60 8.79 2.86
C LYS A 139 -4.89 8.15 3.33
N ILE A 140 -4.82 7.45 4.47
CA ILE A 140 -6.00 6.87 5.10
C ILE A 140 -6.08 7.32 6.55
N ASN A 141 -7.29 7.36 7.08
CA ASN A 141 -7.50 7.54 8.52
C ASN A 141 -7.64 6.13 9.14
N ARG A 142 -6.67 5.75 9.96
CA ARG A 142 -6.62 4.42 10.57
C ARG A 142 -7.83 4.13 11.47
N GLU A 143 -8.42 5.16 12.06
CA GLU A 143 -9.59 4.99 12.93
C GLU A 143 -10.82 4.50 12.15
N ASN A 144 -10.91 4.80 10.85
CA ASN A 144 -11.98 4.32 10.00
C ASN A 144 -11.95 2.80 9.77
N TYR A 145 -10.88 2.15 10.20
CA TYR A 145 -10.71 0.68 10.12
C TYR A 145 -10.67 0.01 11.49
N GLY A 146 -11.05 0.73 12.52
CA GLY A 146 -11.02 0.20 13.87
C GLY A 146 -9.63 0.18 14.52
N LEU A 147 -8.64 0.80 13.91
CA LEU A 147 -7.29 0.91 14.46
C LEU A 147 -7.20 2.18 15.34
N THR A 148 -7.79 2.10 16.52
CA THR A 148 -8.05 3.28 17.35
C THR A 148 -7.15 3.41 18.58
N TRP A 149 -6.28 2.41 18.82
CA TRP A 149 -5.40 2.47 19.97
C TRP A 149 -4.56 3.77 19.98
N ASN A 150 -4.48 4.40 21.15
CA ASN A 150 -3.70 5.61 21.32
C ASN A 150 -3.41 5.86 22.81
N ALA A 151 -2.58 6.87 23.08
CA ALA A 151 -2.32 7.36 24.42
C ALA A 151 -2.22 8.88 24.38
N ALA A 152 -2.83 9.54 25.35
CA ALA A 152 -2.75 10.98 25.48
C ALA A 152 -1.36 11.38 26.01
N LEU A 153 -0.82 12.48 25.46
CA LEU A 153 0.44 13.05 25.92
C LEU A 153 0.21 14.09 27.01
N GLU A 154 1.13 14.18 27.98
CA GLU A 154 1.06 15.18 29.06
C GLU A 154 1.10 16.62 28.50
N THR A 155 1.79 16.83 27.38
CA THR A 155 1.93 18.12 26.71
C THR A 155 0.73 18.46 25.80
N GLY A 156 -0.28 17.60 25.76
CA GLY A 156 -1.39 17.68 24.81
C GLY A 156 -1.14 16.90 23.53
N GLY A 157 -2.21 16.49 22.89
CA GLY A 157 -2.14 15.66 21.68
C GLY A 157 -2.00 14.16 22.00
N PHE A 158 -1.62 13.37 20.99
CA PHE A 158 -1.64 11.92 21.07
C PHE A 158 -0.32 11.31 20.65
N LEU A 159 -0.08 10.08 21.12
CA LEU A 159 1.14 9.33 20.82
C LEU A 159 1.24 8.96 19.34
N VAL A 160 0.13 8.55 18.74
CA VAL A 160 0.07 8.09 17.34
C VAL A 160 -0.94 8.91 16.54
N GLY A 161 -0.54 9.42 15.40
CA GLY A 161 -1.43 10.16 14.50
C GLY A 161 -2.54 9.29 13.91
N LYS A 162 -3.61 9.93 13.48
CA LYS A 162 -4.77 9.26 12.85
C LYS A 162 -4.54 9.01 11.37
N GLU A 163 -3.85 9.93 10.71
CA GLU A 163 -3.57 9.85 9.27
C GLU A 163 -2.33 9.03 9.03
N VAL A 164 -2.48 8.01 8.19
CA VAL A 164 -1.38 7.16 7.73
C VAL A 164 -1.13 7.47 6.26
N LYS A 165 0.09 7.85 5.93
CA LYS A 165 0.52 8.04 4.55
C LYS A 165 1.01 6.71 4.01
N LEU A 166 0.43 6.28 2.90
CA LEU A 166 0.81 5.05 2.21
C LEU A 166 1.62 5.40 0.98
N SER A 167 2.67 4.64 0.74
CA SER A 167 3.45 4.73 -0.49
C SER A 167 3.85 3.34 -0.93
N ALA A 168 3.75 3.09 -2.23
CA ALA A 168 4.13 1.83 -2.81
C ALA A 168 4.81 2.07 -4.15
N ASN A 169 5.74 1.21 -4.48
CA ASN A 169 6.34 1.17 -5.79
C ASN A 169 6.29 -0.26 -6.29
N PHE A 170 5.84 -0.43 -7.52
CA PHE A 170 5.72 -1.75 -8.14
C PHE A 170 6.41 -1.76 -9.48
N GLU A 171 7.25 -2.77 -9.69
CA GLU A 171 7.85 -3.05 -10.98
C GLU A 171 7.32 -4.38 -11.50
N PHE A 172 6.95 -4.40 -12.77
CA PHE A 172 6.44 -5.60 -13.42
C PHE A 172 7.24 -5.90 -14.67
N VAL A 173 7.43 -7.19 -14.91
CA VAL A 173 7.80 -7.68 -16.24
C VAL A 173 6.50 -7.84 -17.02
N VAL A 174 6.46 -7.27 -18.21
CA VAL A 174 5.27 -7.26 -19.07
C VAL A 174 5.53 -8.11 -20.30
N ALA A 175 4.62 -9.03 -20.57
CA ALA A 175 4.71 -9.89 -21.74
C ALA A 175 3.40 -9.92 -22.54
#